data_e03f26f057fba0dae98308f525eec926
#
_entry.id   e03f26f057fba0dae98308f525eec926
#
_cell.length_a   1.000
_cell.length_b   1.000
_cell.length_c   1.000
_cell.angle_alpha   90.00
_cell.angle_beta   90.00
_cell.angle_gamma   90.00
#
_symmetry.space_group_name_H-M   'P 1'
#
loop_
_entity.id
_entity.type
_entity.pdbx_description
1 polymer ?
#
loop_
_entity_poly.entity_id
_entity_poly.type
_entity_poly.pdbx_seq_one_letter_code
_entity_poly.pdbx_strand_id
1 'polypeptide(L)'
;ETAFTHLGGAVLFLIATIILLILGASTPAFTLNFIVSVIIFGLSLVLLYTTSGIYHLVIAKETVLLKLKKLDHSMIFILIAGSYTPFCLLSLSGAWKWSILSVVWTVAILGITSKILWIDMPRWLSTLLYIGTVSYTHLTLPTIYSV
;
A
#
# COMPACT_ATOMS: atom_id res chain seq x y z
N GLU A 1 -9.89 -5.91 21.39
CA GLU A 1 -9.97 -4.45 21.22
C GLU A 1 -9.23 -3.99 19.99
N THR A 2 -7.98 -4.41 19.79
CA THR A 2 -7.18 -4.04 18.62
C THR A 2 -7.84 -4.47 17.31
N ALA A 3 -8.45 -5.69 17.30
CA ALA A 3 -9.14 -6.20 16.14
C ALA A 3 -10.30 -5.30 15.73
N PHE A 4 -11.12 -4.88 16.70
CA PHE A 4 -12.27 -4.02 16.42
C PHE A 4 -11.84 -2.62 15.93
N THR A 5 -10.75 -2.09 16.48
CA THR A 5 -10.21 -0.82 16.04
C THR A 5 -9.75 -0.91 14.57
N HIS A 6 -9.07 -1.97 14.21
CA HIS A 6 -8.59 -2.16 12.84
C HIS A 6 -9.74 -2.41 11.86
N LEU A 7 -10.74 -3.21 12.24
CA LEU A 7 -11.91 -3.43 11.40
C LEU A 7 -12.72 -2.16 11.23
N GLY A 8 -12.86 -1.37 12.31
CA GLY A 8 -13.50 -0.07 12.24
C GLY A 8 -12.74 0.88 11.31
N GLY A 9 -11.41 0.84 11.34
CA GLY A 9 -10.57 1.59 10.42
C GLY A 9 -10.79 1.17 8.98
N ALA A 10 -10.94 -0.13 8.72
CA ALA A 10 -11.20 -0.63 7.37
C ALA A 10 -12.52 -0.08 6.82
N VAL A 11 -13.58 -0.11 7.63
CA VAL A 11 -14.88 0.43 7.25
C VAL A 11 -14.79 1.93 7.02
N LEU A 12 -14.10 2.65 7.89
CA LEU A 12 -13.93 4.08 7.78
C LEU A 12 -13.21 4.46 6.47
N PHE A 13 -12.13 3.76 6.13
CA PHE A 13 -11.39 4.04 4.91
C PHE A 13 -12.17 3.64 3.65
N LEU A 14 -13.00 2.61 3.72
CA LEU A 14 -13.90 2.27 2.62
C LEU A 14 -14.90 3.39 2.38
N ILE A 15 -15.53 3.89 3.44
CA ILE A 15 -16.48 5.00 3.34
C ILE A 15 -15.77 6.25 2.82
N ALA A 16 -14.58 6.56 3.34
CA ALA A 16 -13.81 7.72 2.90
C ALA A 16 -13.44 7.62 1.41
N THR A 17 -13.10 6.43 0.93
CA THR A 17 -12.79 6.21 -0.48
C THR A 17 -14.00 6.50 -1.36
N ILE A 18 -15.17 6.00 -0.96
CA ILE A 18 -16.41 6.21 -1.70
C ILE A 18 -16.78 7.70 -1.70
N ILE A 19 -16.68 8.36 -0.56
CA ILE A 19 -16.97 9.80 -0.45
C ILE A 19 -16.03 10.60 -1.34
N LEU A 20 -14.76 10.27 -1.34
CA LEU A 20 -13.77 10.99 -2.15
C LEU A 20 -14.06 10.83 -3.65
N LEU A 21 -14.47 9.65 -4.08
CA LEU A 21 -14.87 9.44 -5.47
C LEU A 21 -16.12 10.24 -5.84
N ILE A 22 -17.11 10.28 -4.95
CA ILE A 22 -18.34 11.02 -5.19
C ILE A 22 -18.06 12.53 -5.26
N LEU A 23 -17.30 13.05 -4.31
CA LEU A 23 -16.98 14.48 -4.29
C LEU A 23 -16.09 14.86 -5.47
N GLY A 24 -15.15 14.01 -5.84
CA GLY A 24 -14.27 14.25 -6.98
C GLY A 24 -15.01 14.25 -8.31
N ALA A 25 -16.11 13.49 -8.42
CA ALA A 25 -16.85 13.34 -9.66
C ALA A 25 -17.42 14.66 -10.19
N SER A 26 -17.64 15.63 -9.30
CA SER A 26 -18.18 16.95 -9.68
C SER A 26 -17.07 17.97 -9.98
N THR A 27 -15.81 17.56 -10.00
CA THR A 27 -14.68 18.46 -10.21
C THR A 27 -13.94 18.16 -11.51
N PRO A 28 -13.19 19.13 -12.07
CA PRO A 28 -12.34 18.88 -13.25
C PRO A 28 -11.22 17.90 -12.99
N ALA A 29 -10.89 17.64 -11.73
CA ALA A 29 -9.85 16.68 -11.36
C ALA A 29 -10.27 15.23 -11.57
N PHE A 30 -11.53 14.95 -11.89
CA PHE A 30 -12.07 13.61 -12.05
C PHE A 30 -11.60 13.00 -13.38
N THR A 31 -10.38 12.50 -13.36
CA THR A 31 -9.73 11.84 -14.49
C THR A 31 -9.54 10.37 -14.20
N LEU A 32 -9.19 9.61 -15.23
CA LEU A 32 -8.89 8.19 -15.03
C LEU A 32 -7.74 7.99 -14.01
N ASN A 33 -6.72 8.86 -14.06
CA ASN A 33 -5.62 8.81 -13.10
C ASN A 33 -6.11 9.04 -11.67
N PHE A 34 -7.02 10.00 -11.49
CA PHE A 34 -7.63 10.25 -10.18
C PHE A 34 -8.40 9.03 -9.67
N ILE A 35 -9.26 8.46 -10.51
CA ILE A 35 -10.08 7.30 -10.14
C ILE A 35 -9.20 6.12 -9.75
N VAL A 36 -8.23 5.78 -10.58
CA VAL A 36 -7.31 4.66 -10.32
C VAL A 36 -6.52 4.90 -9.04
N SER A 37 -6.02 6.12 -8.84
CA SER A 37 -5.24 6.48 -7.66
C SER A 37 -6.05 6.31 -6.38
N VAL A 38 -7.26 6.84 -6.35
CA VAL A 38 -8.12 6.76 -5.17
C VAL A 38 -8.51 5.32 -4.87
N ILE A 39 -8.85 4.55 -5.89
CA ILE A 39 -9.23 3.15 -5.71
C ILE A 39 -8.05 2.33 -5.19
N ILE A 40 -6.88 2.47 -5.78
CA ILE A 40 -5.70 1.70 -5.35
C ILE A 40 -5.31 2.05 -3.92
N PHE A 41 -5.23 3.34 -3.61
CA PHE A 41 -4.85 3.79 -2.26
C PHE A 41 -5.90 3.35 -1.23
N GLY A 42 -7.18 3.58 -1.53
CA GLY A 42 -8.26 3.20 -0.62
C GLY A 42 -8.33 1.71 -0.38
N LEU A 43 -8.22 0.90 -1.44
CA LEU A 43 -8.21 -0.55 -1.30
C LEU A 43 -6.99 -1.05 -0.53
N SER A 44 -5.83 -0.42 -0.72
CA SER A 44 -4.62 -0.78 0.05
C SER A 44 -4.85 -0.60 1.54
N LEU A 45 -5.46 0.52 1.95
CA LEU A 45 -5.77 0.77 3.35
C LEU A 45 -6.82 -0.19 3.88
N VAL A 46 -7.88 -0.44 3.11
CA VAL A 46 -8.94 -1.37 3.52
C VAL A 46 -8.39 -2.78 3.69
N LEU A 47 -7.57 -3.24 2.75
CA LEU A 47 -6.96 -4.56 2.82
C LEU A 47 -6.03 -4.68 4.02
N LEU A 48 -5.20 -3.66 4.26
CA LEU A 48 -4.30 -3.67 5.40
C LEU A 48 -5.06 -3.80 6.71
N TYR A 49 -6.04 -2.94 6.94
CA TYR A 49 -6.78 -2.92 8.20
C TYR A 49 -7.67 -4.13 8.35
N THR A 50 -8.28 -4.63 7.27
CA THR A 50 -9.09 -5.85 7.31
C THR A 50 -8.25 -7.06 7.65
N THR A 51 -7.11 -7.23 6.96
CA THR A 51 -6.21 -8.36 7.20
C THR A 51 -5.67 -8.33 8.62
N SER A 52 -5.24 -7.17 9.08
CA SER A 52 -4.73 -7.00 10.43
C SER A 52 -5.81 -7.26 11.47
N GLY A 53 -7.02 -6.76 11.24
CA GLY A 53 -8.15 -6.98 12.14
C GLY A 53 -8.53 -8.46 12.25
N ILE A 54 -8.57 -9.16 11.12
CA ILE A 54 -8.86 -10.59 11.10
C ILE A 54 -7.75 -11.36 11.83
N TYR A 55 -6.50 -11.00 11.57
CA TYR A 55 -5.36 -11.65 12.23
C TYR A 55 -5.47 -11.56 13.76
N HIS A 56 -5.84 -10.39 14.28
CA HIS A 56 -5.97 -10.19 15.72
C HIS A 56 -7.26 -10.76 16.30
N LEU A 57 -8.29 -10.94 15.49
CA LEU A 57 -9.59 -11.44 15.93
C LEU A 57 -9.64 -12.97 15.99
N VAL A 58 -9.00 -13.64 15.04
CA VAL A 58 -9.13 -15.08 14.87
C VAL A 58 -8.27 -15.81 15.89
N ILE A 59 -8.92 -16.71 16.65
CA ILE A 59 -8.24 -17.69 17.50
C ILE A 59 -8.31 -19.02 16.76
N ALA A 60 -7.22 -19.39 16.10
CA ALA A 60 -7.18 -20.52 15.19
C ALA A 60 -5.92 -21.36 15.42
N LYS A 61 -5.80 -22.45 14.68
CA LYS A 61 -4.61 -23.30 14.72
C LYS A 61 -3.39 -22.51 14.27
N GLU A 62 -2.21 -22.91 14.74
CA GLU A 62 -0.95 -22.24 14.43
C GLU A 62 -0.72 -22.07 12.93
N THR A 63 -1.10 -23.06 12.12
CA THR A 63 -0.93 -22.99 10.66
C THR A 63 -1.73 -21.86 10.04
N VAL A 64 -2.97 -21.65 10.51
CA VAL A 64 -3.84 -20.58 10.02
C VAL A 64 -3.34 -19.23 10.51
N LEU A 65 -2.93 -19.13 11.77
CA LEU A 65 -2.35 -17.89 12.31
C LEU A 65 -1.07 -17.51 11.59
N LEU A 66 -0.26 -18.50 11.22
CA LEU A 66 0.97 -18.24 10.46
C LEU A 66 0.67 -17.64 9.09
N LYS A 67 -0.34 -18.19 8.40
CA LYS A 67 -0.76 -17.66 7.09
C LYS A 67 -1.30 -16.24 7.21
N LEU A 68 -2.11 -15.98 8.24
CA LEU A 68 -2.64 -14.63 8.49
C LEU A 68 -1.53 -13.65 8.82
N LYS A 69 -0.52 -14.09 9.58
CA LYS A 69 0.63 -13.26 9.91
C LYS A 69 1.43 -12.90 8.65
N LYS A 70 1.61 -13.86 7.74
CA LYS A 70 2.28 -13.59 6.45
C LYS A 70 1.50 -12.55 5.65
N LEU A 71 0.18 -12.68 5.58
CA LEU A 71 -0.68 -11.75 4.86
C LEU A 71 -0.62 -10.34 5.49
N ASP A 72 -0.70 -10.26 6.81
CA ASP A 72 -0.65 -8.99 7.52
C ASP A 72 0.66 -8.25 7.23
N HIS A 73 1.79 -8.95 7.29
CA HIS A 73 3.08 -8.34 7.00
C HIS A 73 3.23 -7.99 5.51
N SER A 74 2.63 -8.79 4.62
CA SER A 74 2.66 -8.51 3.19
C SER A 74 1.86 -7.27 2.82
N MET A 75 0.80 -6.96 3.55
CA MET A 75 -0.03 -5.79 3.29
C MET A 75 0.73 -4.48 3.47
N ILE A 76 1.81 -4.47 4.26
CA ILE A 76 2.64 -3.28 4.42
C ILE A 76 3.28 -2.90 3.07
N PHE A 77 3.76 -3.88 2.30
CA PHE A 77 4.31 -3.63 0.98
C PHE A 77 3.25 -3.10 0.02
N ILE A 78 2.03 -3.64 0.08
CA ILE A 78 0.91 -3.16 -0.72
C ILE A 78 0.56 -1.73 -0.34
N LEU A 79 0.57 -1.39 0.94
CA LEU A 79 0.29 -0.03 1.39
C LEU A 79 1.34 0.96 0.88
N ILE A 80 2.62 0.59 0.93
CA ILE A 80 3.69 1.44 0.42
C ILE A 80 3.48 1.71 -1.08
N ALA A 81 3.28 0.66 -1.86
CA ALA A 81 3.04 0.80 -3.29
C ALA A 81 1.77 1.58 -3.57
N GLY A 82 0.70 1.30 -2.83
CA GLY A 82 -0.57 2.02 -2.98
C GLY A 82 -0.47 3.49 -2.63
N SER A 83 0.37 3.84 -1.65
CA SER A 83 0.59 5.24 -1.27
C SER A 83 1.36 6.01 -2.34
N TYR A 84 2.33 5.38 -2.99
CA TYR A 84 3.08 6.03 -4.06
C TYR A 84 2.29 6.12 -5.36
N THR A 85 1.29 5.27 -5.56
CA THR A 85 0.49 5.27 -6.79
C THR A 85 -0.22 6.62 -7.04
N PRO A 86 -0.97 7.21 -6.08
CA PRO A 86 -1.58 8.52 -6.29
C PRO A 86 -0.54 9.59 -6.58
N PHE A 87 0.55 9.58 -5.83
CA PHE A 87 1.61 10.57 -6.01
C PHE A 87 2.19 10.49 -7.42
N CYS A 88 2.52 9.29 -7.89
CA CYS A 88 3.08 9.10 -9.22
C CYS A 88 2.08 9.49 -10.32
N LEU A 89 0.84 9.06 -10.19
CA LEU A 89 -0.17 9.28 -11.23
C LEU A 89 -0.66 10.72 -11.28
N LEU A 90 -0.71 11.41 -10.14
CA LEU A 90 -1.28 12.76 -10.06
C LEU A 90 -0.24 13.87 -10.11
N SER A 91 0.97 13.62 -9.60
CA SER A 91 1.99 14.66 -9.45
C SER A 91 3.13 14.55 -10.45
N LEU A 92 3.42 13.38 -10.95
CA LEU A 92 4.50 13.16 -11.89
C LEU A 92 3.97 13.03 -13.32
N SER A 93 4.83 13.30 -14.29
CA SER A 93 4.46 13.19 -15.69
C SER A 93 5.57 12.52 -16.50
N GLY A 94 5.21 12.00 -17.69
CA GLY A 94 6.14 11.40 -18.62
C GLY A 94 6.75 10.11 -18.15
N ALA A 95 8.00 9.88 -18.56
CA ALA A 95 8.70 8.63 -18.28
C ALA A 95 8.97 8.40 -16.78
N TRP A 96 9.15 9.47 -16.02
CA TRP A 96 9.41 9.38 -14.59
C TRP A 96 8.25 8.78 -13.83
N LYS A 97 7.01 9.14 -14.19
CA LYS A 97 5.81 8.59 -13.57
C LYS A 97 5.82 7.07 -13.65
N TRP A 98 5.99 6.52 -14.84
CA TRP A 98 5.95 5.09 -15.06
C TRP A 98 7.19 4.38 -14.50
N SER A 99 8.37 5.03 -14.54
CA SER A 99 9.58 4.45 -13.99
C SER A 99 9.49 4.25 -12.48
N ILE A 100 9.12 5.29 -11.74
CA ILE A 100 9.00 5.21 -10.28
C ILE A 100 7.90 4.25 -9.88
N LEU A 101 6.75 4.33 -10.56
CA LEU A 101 5.61 3.45 -10.27
C LEU A 101 5.99 1.99 -10.49
N SER A 102 6.68 1.67 -11.58
CA SER A 102 7.13 0.31 -11.88
C SER A 102 8.11 -0.21 -10.84
N VAL A 103 9.07 0.62 -10.43
CA VAL A 103 10.05 0.21 -9.41
C VAL A 103 9.38 -0.06 -8.08
N VAL A 104 8.49 0.84 -7.64
CA VAL A 104 7.80 0.69 -6.35
C VAL A 104 6.95 -0.57 -6.34
N TRP A 105 6.17 -0.82 -7.38
CA TRP A 105 5.34 -2.02 -7.47
C TRP A 105 6.17 -3.30 -7.60
N THR A 106 7.28 -3.25 -8.34
CA THR A 106 8.18 -4.40 -8.45
C THR A 106 8.77 -4.76 -7.08
N VAL A 107 9.24 -3.77 -6.33
CA VAL A 107 9.77 -3.99 -4.98
C VAL A 107 8.67 -4.53 -4.06
N ALA A 108 7.45 -4.00 -4.17
CA ALA A 108 6.32 -4.48 -3.37
C ALA A 108 6.02 -5.95 -3.65
N ILE A 109 5.96 -6.34 -4.91
CA ILE A 109 5.70 -7.73 -5.31
C ILE A 109 6.82 -8.65 -4.83
N LEU A 110 8.08 -8.23 -4.98
CA LEU A 110 9.22 -9.01 -4.49
C LEU A 110 9.20 -9.13 -2.98
N GLY A 111 8.85 -8.06 -2.28
CA GLY A 111 8.73 -8.08 -0.82
C GLY A 111 7.64 -9.02 -0.34
N ILE A 112 6.46 -8.97 -0.98
CA ILE A 112 5.34 -9.85 -0.65
C ILE A 112 5.74 -11.31 -0.88
N THR A 113 6.34 -11.61 -2.04
CA THR A 113 6.79 -12.95 -2.37
C THR A 113 7.81 -13.45 -1.35
N SER A 114 8.78 -12.61 -0.99
CA SER A 114 9.78 -12.95 0.01
C SER A 114 9.17 -13.25 1.36
N LYS A 115 8.17 -12.45 1.79
CA LYS A 115 7.49 -12.68 3.06
C LYS A 115 6.69 -13.97 3.07
N ILE A 116 6.05 -14.31 1.96
CA ILE A 116 5.27 -15.53 1.85
C ILE A 116 6.17 -16.76 1.86
N LEU A 117 7.27 -16.72 1.12
CA LEU A 117 8.19 -17.84 1.00
C LEU A 117 9.14 -17.96 2.18
N TRP A 118 9.50 -16.84 2.79
CA TRP A 118 10.48 -16.80 3.87
C TRP A 118 9.95 -15.98 5.04
N ILE A 119 9.11 -16.62 5.86
CA ILE A 119 8.48 -15.94 6.99
C ILE A 119 9.49 -15.55 8.07
N ASP A 120 10.56 -16.31 8.20
CA ASP A 120 11.61 -16.03 9.18
C ASP A 120 12.63 -15.01 8.67
N MET A 121 12.28 -14.26 7.63
CA MET A 121 13.15 -13.22 7.10
C MET A 121 13.59 -12.28 8.23
N PRO A 122 14.90 -12.02 8.35
CA PRO A 122 15.41 -11.12 9.38
C PRO A 122 14.80 -9.72 9.25
N ARG A 123 14.52 -9.09 10.38
CA ARG A 123 13.97 -7.73 10.39
C ARG A 123 14.86 -6.74 9.64
N TRP A 124 16.18 -6.90 9.77
CA TRP A 124 17.11 -6.00 9.10
C TRP A 124 16.95 -6.03 7.59
N LEU A 125 16.66 -7.20 7.02
CA LEU A 125 16.47 -7.32 5.57
C LEU A 125 15.17 -6.66 5.14
N SER A 126 14.07 -6.88 5.88
CA SER A 126 12.80 -6.19 5.62
C SER A 126 12.96 -4.67 5.72
N THR A 127 13.65 -4.21 6.77
CA THR A 127 13.90 -2.79 6.98
C THR A 127 14.72 -2.19 5.84
N LEU A 128 15.74 -2.91 5.37
CA LEU A 128 16.53 -2.47 4.23
C LEU A 128 15.70 -2.33 2.97
N LEU A 129 14.78 -3.27 2.72
CA LEU A 129 13.88 -3.18 1.57
C LEU A 129 12.98 -1.95 1.65
N TYR A 130 12.40 -1.67 2.83
CA TYR A 130 11.56 -0.49 3.03
C TYR A 130 12.39 0.80 2.86
N ILE A 131 13.55 0.87 3.50
CA ILE A 131 14.42 2.04 3.42
C ILE A 131 14.91 2.24 1.99
N GLY A 132 15.28 1.17 1.29
CA GLY A 132 15.71 1.24 -0.10
C GLY A 132 14.63 1.81 -1.01
N THR A 133 13.37 1.36 -0.84
CA THR A 133 12.25 1.86 -1.63
C THR A 133 12.01 3.34 -1.37
N VAL A 134 11.98 3.75 -0.10
CA VAL A 134 11.75 5.13 0.29
C VAL A 134 12.90 6.01 -0.17
N SER A 135 14.14 5.56 0.02
CA SER A 135 15.34 6.32 -0.39
C SER A 135 15.39 6.52 -1.89
N TYR A 136 15.06 5.49 -2.67
CA TYR A 136 15.03 5.60 -4.12
C TYR A 136 14.07 6.70 -4.56
N THR A 137 12.85 6.72 -4.01
CA THR A 137 11.87 7.73 -4.38
C THR A 137 12.28 9.12 -3.91
N HIS A 138 12.84 9.25 -2.71
CA HIS A 138 13.28 10.54 -2.19
C HIS A 138 14.48 11.11 -2.95
N LEU A 139 15.36 10.25 -3.44
CA LEU A 139 16.52 10.70 -4.23
C LEU A 139 16.12 11.10 -5.65
N THR A 140 15.16 10.40 -6.24
CA THR A 140 14.74 10.67 -7.61
C THR A 140 13.78 11.86 -7.73
N LEU A 141 12.89 12.05 -6.76
CA LEU A 141 11.88 13.10 -6.80
C LEU A 141 12.49 14.52 -6.82
N PRO A 142 13.44 14.87 -5.94
CA PRO A 142 14.07 16.19 -6.01
C PRO A 142 14.75 16.45 -7.36
N THR A 143 15.36 15.44 -7.95
CA THR A 143 15.99 15.57 -9.27
C THR A 143 14.96 15.88 -10.35
N ILE A 144 13.80 15.24 -10.28
CA ILE A 144 12.69 15.46 -11.21
C ILE A 144 12.18 16.90 -11.10
N TYR A 145 11.98 17.38 -9.90
CA TYR A 145 11.39 18.70 -9.66
C TYR A 145 12.39 19.84 -9.79
N SER A 146 13.68 19.57 -9.75
CA SER A 146 14.72 20.61 -9.92
C SER A 146 14.93 20.97 -11.39
N VAL A 147 14.40 20.19 -12.30
CA VAL A 147 14.48 20.44 -13.74
C VAL A 147 13.25 21.17 -14.21
#